data_5fda8ba9785a0de142b583e01a369a3e
#
_entry.id   5fda8ba9785a0de142b583e01a369a3e
#
_cell.length_a   1.000
_cell.length_b   1.000
_cell.length_c   1.000
_cell.angle_alpha   90.00
_cell.angle_beta   90.00
_cell.angle_gamma   90.00
#
_symmetry.space_group_name_H-M   'P 1'
#
loop_
_entity.id
_entity.type
_entity.pdbx_description
1 polymer ?
#
loop_
_entity_poly.entity_id
_entity_poly.type
_entity_poly.pdbx_seq_one_letter_code
_entity_poly.pdbx_strand_id
1 'polypeptide(L)'
;AIFLTAKNRAMLIGRSISKEDQHALEELLENDPAVEHVVLARGEVAGADAYRISAEIELDGHHLARLWLEGKDPAAVLQDIGDAENMPVFLGEFADDIVEMVGDEVDRIEGRIREAIPRARSVDLEPD
;
A
#
# COMPACT_ATOMS: atom_id res chain seq x y z
N ALA A 1 -19.10 13.16 11.02
CA ALA A 1 -19.35 11.74 10.78
C ALA A 1 -18.05 10.95 10.65
N ILE A 2 -17.10 11.40 9.79
CA ILE A 2 -15.78 10.76 9.63
C ILE A 2 -15.00 10.79 10.95
N PHE A 3 -15.01 11.90 11.64
CA PHE A 3 -14.34 12.05 12.94
C PHE A 3 -14.92 11.14 14.03
N LEU A 4 -16.24 10.98 14.09
CA LEU A 4 -16.89 10.05 15.03
C LEU A 4 -16.58 8.60 14.70
N THR A 5 -16.51 8.22 13.43
CA THR A 5 -16.15 6.88 13.00
C THR A 5 -14.70 6.53 13.39
N ALA A 6 -13.75 7.45 13.18
CA ALA A 6 -12.36 7.27 13.60
C ALA A 6 -12.24 7.14 15.13
N LYS A 7 -12.97 7.93 15.88
CA LYS A 7 -13.00 7.86 17.35
C LYS A 7 -13.62 6.55 17.87
N ASN A 8 -14.69 6.08 17.21
CA ASN A 8 -15.30 4.79 17.54
C ASN A 8 -14.37 3.61 17.20
N ARG A 9 -13.65 3.65 16.09
CA ARG A 9 -12.62 2.67 15.77
C ARG A 9 -11.54 2.61 16.86
N ALA A 10 -11.07 3.76 17.33
CA ALA A 10 -10.08 3.82 18.41
C ALA A 10 -10.59 3.19 19.72
N MET A 11 -11.87 3.27 20.01
CA MET A 11 -12.48 2.68 21.21
C MET A 11 -12.68 1.16 21.13
N LEU A 12 -12.76 0.60 19.90
CA LEU A 12 -12.95 -0.83 19.65
C LEU A 12 -11.63 -1.60 19.52
N ILE A 13 -10.48 -0.94 19.71
CA ILE A 13 -9.18 -1.54 19.53
C ILE A 13 -8.82 -2.39 20.73
N GLY A 14 -8.39 -3.60 20.43
CA GLY A 14 -7.82 -4.51 21.39
C GLY A 14 -6.48 -4.03 21.97
N ARG A 15 -5.84 -4.90 22.71
CA ARG A 15 -4.54 -4.64 23.30
C ARG A 15 -3.49 -4.38 22.21
N SER A 16 -2.74 -3.30 22.35
CA SER A 16 -1.65 -2.92 21.44
C SER A 16 -0.52 -3.96 21.44
N ILE A 17 0.13 -4.10 20.30
CA ILE A 17 1.37 -4.88 20.16
C ILE A 17 2.53 -4.21 20.92
N SER A 18 3.67 -4.87 21.00
CA SER A 18 4.86 -4.29 21.63
C SER A 18 5.26 -2.97 20.94
N LYS A 19 5.89 -2.07 21.68
CA LYS A 19 6.41 -0.81 21.12
C LYS A 19 7.48 -1.04 20.06
N GLU A 20 8.26 -2.10 20.22
CA GLU A 20 9.29 -2.50 19.26
C GLU A 20 8.67 -2.93 17.93
N ASP A 21 7.66 -3.79 17.97
CA ASP A 21 6.96 -4.23 16.75
C ASP A 21 6.16 -3.09 16.10
N GLN A 22 5.54 -2.22 16.91
CA GLN A 22 4.86 -1.04 16.39
C GLN A 22 5.82 -0.09 15.66
N HIS A 23 7.01 0.14 16.24
CA HIS A 23 8.04 0.97 15.61
C HIS A 23 8.58 0.32 14.33
N ALA A 24 8.80 -0.99 14.34
CA ALA A 24 9.23 -1.74 13.16
C ALA A 24 8.20 -1.65 12.01
N LEU A 25 6.91 -1.72 12.35
CA LEU A 25 5.82 -1.54 11.37
C LEU A 25 5.84 -0.14 10.75
N GLU A 26 5.93 0.90 11.58
CA GLU A 26 5.97 2.30 11.12
C GLU A 26 7.19 2.56 10.25
N GLU A 27 8.37 2.12 10.68
CA GLU A 27 9.62 2.26 9.91
C GLU A 27 9.57 1.55 8.57
N LEU A 28 9.00 0.34 8.53
CA LEU A 28 8.87 -0.44 7.32
C LEU A 28 7.98 0.28 6.28
N LEU A 29 6.86 0.82 6.73
CA LEU A 29 5.92 1.53 5.86
C LEU A 29 6.49 2.88 5.40
N GLU A 30 7.06 3.68 6.31
CA GLU A 30 7.62 5.00 5.99
C GLU A 30 8.81 4.94 5.03
N ASN A 31 9.58 3.86 5.07
CA ASN A 31 10.75 3.67 4.19
C ASN A 31 10.44 2.88 2.91
N ASP A 32 9.20 2.45 2.70
CA ASP A 32 8.84 1.76 1.46
C ASP A 32 8.73 2.75 0.29
N PRO A 33 9.41 2.50 -0.84
CA PRO A 33 9.41 3.44 -1.97
C PRO A 33 8.06 3.62 -2.65
N ALA A 34 7.12 2.69 -2.47
CA ALA A 34 5.77 2.80 -3.00
C ALA A 34 4.84 3.62 -2.10
N VAL A 35 5.26 3.90 -0.85
CA VAL A 35 4.46 4.64 0.14
C VAL A 35 4.85 6.11 0.13
N GLU A 36 3.91 6.99 -0.19
CA GLU A 36 4.08 8.43 -0.10
C GLU A 36 3.82 8.93 1.33
N HIS A 37 2.72 8.49 1.93
CA HIS A 37 2.35 8.81 3.30
C HIS A 37 1.73 7.61 4.02
N VAL A 38 2.01 7.50 5.30
CA VAL A 38 1.34 6.56 6.21
C VAL A 38 0.25 7.34 6.95
N VAL A 39 -1.00 7.05 6.64
CA VAL A 39 -2.16 7.68 7.27
C VAL A 39 -2.41 7.07 8.63
N LEU A 40 -2.35 5.73 8.70
CA LEU A 40 -2.54 4.96 9.92
C LEU A 40 -1.68 3.69 9.85
N ALA A 41 -1.05 3.36 10.96
CA ALA A 41 -0.39 2.06 11.12
C ALA A 41 -0.61 1.57 12.56
N ARG A 42 -1.19 0.38 12.71
CA ARG A 42 -1.61 -0.13 14.00
C ARG A 42 -1.53 -1.65 14.06
N GLY A 43 -1.02 -2.13 15.17
CA GLY A 43 -1.08 -3.55 15.51
C GLY A 43 -1.86 -3.79 16.80
N GLU A 44 -2.63 -4.85 16.83
CA GLU A 44 -3.35 -5.34 18.02
C GLU A 44 -3.11 -6.83 18.25
N VAL A 45 -3.12 -7.20 19.52
CA VAL A 45 -3.02 -8.60 19.92
C VAL A 45 -4.36 -9.28 19.64
N ALA A 46 -4.34 -10.29 18.77
CA ALA A 46 -5.53 -11.03 18.34
C ALA A 46 -5.63 -12.43 18.97
N GLY A 47 -4.69 -12.80 19.86
CA GLY A 47 -4.63 -14.10 20.52
C GLY A 47 -3.23 -14.39 21.02
N ALA A 48 -2.98 -15.62 21.51
CA ALA A 48 -1.64 -16.04 21.89
C ALA A 48 -0.73 -16.03 20.67
N ASP A 49 0.35 -15.28 20.71
CA ASP A 49 1.33 -15.15 19.62
C ASP A 49 0.76 -14.74 18.26
N ALA A 50 -0.35 -14.03 18.25
CA ALA A 50 -0.99 -13.55 17.02
C ALA A 50 -1.27 -12.05 17.08
N TYR A 51 -0.85 -11.34 16.03
CA TYR A 51 -1.15 -9.93 15.81
C TYR A 51 -2.07 -9.76 14.62
N ARG A 52 -2.94 -8.77 14.73
CA ARG A 52 -3.67 -8.19 13.61
C ARG A 52 -3.06 -6.83 13.33
N ILE A 53 -2.61 -6.64 12.10
CA ILE A 53 -2.06 -5.37 11.62
C ILE A 53 -3.09 -4.73 10.71
N SER A 54 -3.33 -3.44 10.91
CA SER A 54 -4.14 -2.61 10.02
C SER A 54 -3.34 -1.36 9.69
N ALA A 55 -3.24 -1.04 8.42
CA ALA A 55 -2.58 0.17 7.97
C ALA A 55 -3.34 0.79 6.80
N GLU A 56 -3.28 2.11 6.74
CA GLU A 56 -3.84 2.93 5.68
C GLU A 56 -2.71 3.80 5.15
N ILE A 57 -2.45 3.73 3.85
CA ILE A 57 -1.32 4.38 3.19
C ILE A 57 -1.75 5.11 1.92
N GLU A 58 -1.06 6.19 1.61
CA GLU A 58 -1.09 6.81 0.29
C GLU A 58 0.06 6.26 -0.54
N LEU A 59 -0.24 5.78 -1.75
CA LEU A 59 0.77 5.26 -2.67
C LEU A 59 1.36 6.38 -3.53
N ASP A 60 2.67 6.28 -3.81
CA ASP A 60 3.38 7.18 -4.72
C ASP A 60 3.09 6.83 -6.19
N GLY A 61 2.20 7.59 -6.81
CA GLY A 61 1.86 7.41 -8.23
C GLY A 61 3.06 7.59 -9.17
N HIS A 62 4.04 8.43 -8.82
CA HIS A 62 5.27 8.57 -9.60
C HIS A 62 6.13 7.31 -9.51
N HIS A 63 6.16 6.66 -8.36
CA HIS A 63 6.83 5.38 -8.20
C HIS A 63 6.17 4.31 -9.06
N LEU A 64 4.84 4.20 -9.03
CA LEU A 64 4.10 3.25 -9.86
C LEU A 64 4.34 3.49 -11.36
N ALA A 65 4.35 4.75 -11.81
CA ALA A 65 4.65 5.08 -13.20
C ALA A 65 6.07 4.68 -13.61
N ARG A 66 7.06 4.85 -12.73
CA ARG A 66 8.42 4.37 -12.96
C ARG A 66 8.49 2.85 -13.07
N LEU A 67 7.82 2.14 -12.17
CA LEU A 67 7.71 0.67 -12.23
C LEU A 67 7.05 0.21 -13.54
N TRP A 68 5.99 0.89 -13.96
CA TRP A 68 5.31 0.58 -15.22
C TRP A 68 6.23 0.72 -16.44
N LEU A 69 7.17 1.69 -16.38
CA LEU A 69 8.17 1.90 -17.44
C LEU A 69 9.34 0.93 -17.40
N GLU A 70 9.53 0.21 -16.29
CA GLU A 70 10.65 -0.74 -16.19
C GLU A 70 10.60 -1.80 -17.29
N GLY A 71 11.72 -1.99 -17.98
CA GLY A 71 11.82 -2.93 -19.08
C GLY A 71 11.15 -2.49 -20.40
N LYS A 72 10.53 -1.31 -20.45
CA LYS A 72 9.95 -0.72 -21.66
C LYS A 72 10.89 0.33 -22.24
N ASP A 73 10.92 0.41 -23.57
CA ASP A 73 11.59 1.51 -24.28
C ASP A 73 10.66 2.73 -24.33
N PRO A 74 11.02 3.87 -23.72
CA PRO A 74 10.19 5.08 -23.76
C PRO A 74 9.84 5.56 -25.18
N ALA A 75 10.73 5.37 -26.13
CA ALA A 75 10.49 5.70 -27.53
C ALA A 75 9.40 4.81 -28.15
N ALA A 76 9.39 3.53 -27.83
CA ALA A 76 8.32 2.62 -28.25
C ALA A 76 6.98 2.98 -27.60
N VAL A 77 6.97 3.29 -26.31
CA VAL A 77 5.76 3.75 -25.61
C VAL A 77 5.19 5.01 -26.25
N LEU A 78 6.06 5.96 -26.61
CA LEU A 78 5.65 7.19 -27.30
C LEU A 78 5.04 6.89 -28.68
N GLN A 79 5.57 5.90 -29.40
CA GLN A 79 5.00 5.46 -30.68
C GLN A 79 3.63 4.78 -30.50
N ASP A 80 3.45 4.01 -29.42
CA ASP A 80 2.17 3.34 -29.12
C ASP A 80 1.05 4.35 -28.82
N ILE A 81 1.36 5.49 -28.24
CA ILE A 81 0.40 6.59 -28.07
C ILE A 81 -0.11 7.06 -29.46
N GLY A 82 0.80 7.16 -30.45
CA GLY A 82 0.49 7.49 -31.82
C GLY A 82 -0.02 8.92 -31.98
N ASP A 83 -1.33 9.09 -32.03
CA ASP A 83 -1.99 10.37 -32.23
C ASP A 83 -3.07 10.65 -31.17
N ALA A 84 -3.71 11.83 -31.30
CA ALA A 84 -4.74 12.26 -30.36
C ALA A 84 -5.99 11.37 -30.35
N GLU A 85 -6.29 10.68 -31.44
CA GLU A 85 -7.45 9.78 -31.51
C GLU A 85 -7.19 8.50 -30.70
N ASN A 86 -5.94 8.04 -30.66
CA ASN A 86 -5.54 6.84 -29.91
C ASN A 86 -5.27 7.11 -28.42
N MET A 87 -5.03 8.35 -28.04
CA MET A 87 -4.70 8.75 -26.67
C MET A 87 -5.69 8.21 -25.61
N PRO A 88 -7.02 8.29 -25.78
CA PRO A 88 -7.96 7.75 -24.76
C PRO A 88 -7.84 6.24 -24.56
N VAL A 89 -7.56 5.49 -25.62
CA VAL A 89 -7.35 4.03 -25.54
C VAL A 89 -6.08 3.73 -24.76
N PHE A 90 -4.97 4.37 -25.12
CA PHE A 90 -3.70 4.22 -24.42
C PHE A 90 -3.81 4.56 -22.93
N LEU A 91 -4.46 5.69 -22.60
CA LEU A 91 -4.64 6.09 -21.20
C LEU A 91 -5.53 5.10 -20.41
N GLY A 92 -6.53 4.50 -21.07
CA GLY A 92 -7.36 3.46 -20.46
C GLY A 92 -6.53 2.23 -20.10
N GLU A 93 -5.75 1.72 -21.03
CA GLU A 93 -4.86 0.57 -20.81
C GLU A 93 -3.80 0.87 -19.74
N PHE A 94 -3.18 2.03 -19.81
CA PHE A 94 -2.23 2.48 -18.77
C PHE A 94 -2.87 2.55 -17.39
N ALA A 95 -4.09 3.10 -17.29
CA ALA A 95 -4.79 3.21 -16.01
C ALA A 95 -5.16 1.83 -15.45
N ASP A 96 -5.58 0.88 -16.30
CA ASP A 96 -5.86 -0.50 -15.88
C ASP A 96 -4.59 -1.18 -15.34
N ASP A 97 -3.45 -1.02 -16.02
CA ASP A 97 -2.16 -1.53 -15.56
C ASP A 97 -1.78 -0.94 -14.19
N ILE A 98 -1.96 0.37 -14.00
CA ILE A 98 -1.67 1.01 -12.71
C ILE A 98 -2.58 0.50 -11.58
N VAL A 99 -3.85 0.26 -11.85
CA VAL A 99 -4.79 -0.31 -10.86
C VAL A 99 -4.35 -1.73 -10.45
N GLU A 100 -3.92 -2.55 -11.40
CA GLU A 100 -3.38 -3.88 -11.11
C GLU A 100 -2.09 -3.79 -10.27
N MET A 101 -1.18 -2.88 -10.63
CA MET A 101 0.06 -2.65 -9.88
C MET A 101 -0.17 -2.18 -8.45
N VAL A 102 -1.23 -1.42 -8.19
CA VAL A 102 -1.63 -1.06 -6.80
C VAL A 102 -1.88 -2.31 -5.97
N GLY A 103 -2.60 -3.29 -6.51
CA GLY A 103 -2.83 -4.57 -5.84
C GLY A 103 -1.54 -5.32 -5.57
N ASP A 104 -0.66 -5.42 -6.56
CA ASP A 104 0.64 -6.09 -6.44
C ASP A 104 1.53 -5.43 -5.38
N GLU A 105 1.57 -4.10 -5.31
CA GLU A 105 2.33 -3.36 -4.31
C GLU A 105 1.76 -3.54 -2.90
N VAL A 106 0.44 -3.54 -2.75
CA VAL A 106 -0.21 -3.86 -1.47
C VAL A 106 0.19 -5.26 -1.00
N ASP A 107 0.07 -6.26 -1.85
CA ASP A 107 0.44 -7.65 -1.54
C ASP A 107 1.93 -7.77 -1.18
N ARG A 108 2.79 -7.07 -1.90
CA ARG A 108 4.24 -7.03 -1.63
C ARG A 108 4.53 -6.44 -0.24
N ILE A 109 3.92 -5.30 0.09
CA ILE A 109 4.11 -4.62 1.39
C ILE A 109 3.57 -5.49 2.52
N GLU A 110 2.39 -6.09 2.36
CA GLU A 110 1.84 -7.04 3.34
C GLU A 110 2.78 -8.22 3.58
N GLY A 111 3.37 -8.77 2.52
CA GLY A 111 4.38 -9.82 2.62
C GLY A 111 5.59 -9.38 3.44
N ARG A 112 6.11 -8.18 3.21
CA ARG A 112 7.22 -7.60 3.99
C ARG A 112 6.86 -7.42 5.47
N ILE A 113 5.64 -6.98 5.76
CA ILE A 113 5.16 -6.86 7.15
C ILE A 113 5.18 -8.23 7.84
N ARG A 114 4.67 -9.27 7.17
CA ARG A 114 4.65 -10.65 7.72
C ARG A 114 6.06 -11.19 7.95
N GLU A 115 7.01 -10.88 7.08
CA GLU A 115 8.41 -11.25 7.24
C GLU A 115 9.09 -10.53 8.41
N ALA A 116 8.86 -9.23 8.54
CA ALA A 116 9.46 -8.40 9.59
C ALA A 116 8.84 -8.65 10.97
N ILE A 117 7.55 -8.97 11.01
CA ILE A 117 6.78 -9.21 12.23
C ILE A 117 6.12 -10.60 12.13
N PRO A 118 6.82 -11.68 12.52
CA PRO A 118 6.31 -13.05 12.32
C PRO A 118 4.99 -13.35 13.05
N ARG A 119 4.65 -12.57 14.09
CA ARG A 119 3.36 -12.68 14.78
C ARG A 119 2.19 -12.07 14.01
N ALA A 120 2.45 -11.28 12.96
CA ALA A 120 1.43 -10.68 12.12
C ALA A 120 0.71 -11.75 11.28
N ARG A 121 -0.33 -12.35 11.86
CA ARG A 121 -1.14 -13.40 11.22
C ARG A 121 -2.18 -12.84 10.27
N SER A 122 -2.68 -11.66 10.56
CA SER A 122 -3.61 -10.91 9.73
C SER A 122 -3.00 -9.54 9.45
N VAL A 123 -2.86 -9.21 8.19
CA VAL A 123 -2.39 -7.90 7.73
C VAL A 123 -3.42 -7.39 6.74
N ASP A 124 -3.93 -6.21 7.02
CA ASP A 124 -4.91 -5.50 6.20
C ASP A 124 -4.33 -4.12 5.88
N LEU A 125 -3.92 -3.95 4.64
CA LEU A 125 -3.31 -2.74 4.13
C LEU A 125 -4.25 -2.10 3.11
N GLU A 126 -4.78 -0.94 3.46
CA GLU A 126 -5.70 -0.18 2.63
C GLU A 126 -4.97 0.98 1.95
N PRO A 127 -4.96 1.06 0.61
CA PRO A 127 -4.56 2.27 -0.08
C PRO A 127 -5.67 3.33 0.05
N ASP A 128 -5.28 4.55 0.41
CA ASP A 128 -6.19 5.69 0.54
C ASP A 128 -6.27 6.49 -0.77
#